data_fcbdbe38b2a30ac98043e1a63cfa5496
#
_entry.id   fcbdbe38b2a30ac98043e1a63cfa5496
#
_cell.length_a   1.000
_cell.length_b   1.000
_cell.length_c   1.000
_cell.angle_alpha   90.00
_cell.angle_beta   90.00
_cell.angle_gamma   90.00
#
_symmetry.space_group_name_H-M   'P 1'
#
loop_
_entity.id
_entity.type
_entity.pdbx_description
1 polymer ?
#
loop_
_entity_poly.entity_id
_entity_poly.type
_entity_poly.pdbx_seq_one_letter_code
_entity_poly.pdbx_strand_id
1 'polypeptide(L)'
;MPTVDLSFADFEADARASGFTEVLVRQWAPLTVLETHVHTFAVKAIVVQGEMWLTVGDDVRPLRAADRFELAGDVPHAERYGAEGATVWVARR
;
A
#
# COMPACT_ATOMS: atom_id res chain seq x y z
N MET A 1 -1.61 -11.03 17.38
CA MET A 1 -1.70 -10.38 16.06
C MET A 1 -1.17 -8.99 16.14
N PRO A 2 -0.27 -8.60 15.25
CA PRO A 2 0.12 -7.21 15.21
C PRO A 2 -1.08 -6.34 14.84
N THR A 3 -1.22 -5.23 15.52
CA THR A 3 -2.27 -4.27 15.26
C THR A 3 -1.65 -2.95 14.87
N VAL A 4 -2.39 -2.19 14.08
CA VAL A 4 -1.97 -0.85 13.66
C VAL A 4 -2.60 0.15 14.64
N ASP A 5 -1.75 0.92 15.33
CA ASP A 5 -2.19 1.92 16.30
C ASP A 5 -2.64 3.22 15.63
N LEU A 6 -3.17 3.12 14.43
CA LEU A 6 -3.61 4.25 13.64
C LEU A 6 -5.00 3.95 13.11
N SER A 7 -5.94 4.85 13.33
CA SER A 7 -7.26 4.72 12.74
C SER A 7 -7.23 5.14 11.28
N PHE A 8 -8.19 4.66 10.50
CA PHE A 8 -8.33 5.10 9.12
C PHE A 8 -8.52 6.63 9.04
N ALA A 9 -9.29 7.20 9.96
CA ALA A 9 -9.51 8.65 10.01
C ALA A 9 -8.20 9.41 10.22
N ASP A 10 -7.31 8.90 11.10
CA ASP A 10 -6.00 9.52 11.31
C ASP A 10 -5.12 9.41 10.07
N PHE A 11 -5.11 8.24 9.44
CA PHE A 11 -4.37 8.04 8.19
C PHE A 11 -4.87 9.03 7.12
N GLU A 12 -6.19 9.13 6.97
CA GLU A 12 -6.79 10.03 6.00
C GLU A 12 -6.42 11.49 6.28
N ALA A 13 -6.51 11.92 7.54
CA ALA A 13 -6.19 13.30 7.92
C ALA A 13 -4.72 13.63 7.61
N ASP A 14 -3.82 12.72 7.96
CA ASP A 14 -2.38 12.89 7.69
C ASP A 14 -2.10 12.95 6.19
N ALA A 15 -2.72 12.06 5.42
CA ALA A 15 -2.53 12.02 3.97
C ALA A 15 -3.02 13.31 3.32
N ARG A 16 -4.21 13.77 3.69
CA ARG A 16 -4.76 14.99 3.12
C ARG A 16 -3.94 16.23 3.50
N ALA A 17 -3.42 16.27 4.73
CA ALA A 17 -2.51 17.33 5.17
C ALA A 17 -1.22 17.34 4.35
N SER A 18 -0.82 16.20 3.81
CA SER A 18 0.36 16.06 2.94
C SER A 18 0.05 16.25 1.46
N GLY A 19 -1.18 16.65 1.12
CA GLY A 19 -1.57 16.97 -0.25
C GLY A 19 -2.18 15.82 -1.04
N PHE A 20 -2.43 14.68 -0.43
CA PHE A 20 -3.11 13.57 -1.10
C PHE A 20 -4.61 13.88 -1.16
N THR A 21 -5.21 13.64 -2.32
CA THR A 21 -6.60 14.06 -2.59
C THR A 21 -7.60 12.93 -2.54
N GLU A 22 -7.12 11.68 -2.62
CA GLU A 22 -7.98 10.50 -2.60
C GLU A 22 -7.42 9.50 -1.60
N VAL A 23 -8.29 9.01 -0.71
CA VAL A 23 -7.90 8.04 0.32
C VAL A 23 -8.93 6.90 0.32
N LEU A 24 -8.45 5.67 0.26
CA LEU A 24 -9.33 4.50 0.14
C LEU A 24 -8.75 3.28 0.85
N VAL A 25 -9.64 2.32 1.09
CA VAL A 25 -9.28 1.00 1.61
C VAL A 25 -9.24 0.02 0.44
N ARG A 26 -8.14 -0.71 0.32
CA ARG A 26 -8.00 -1.77 -0.69
C ARG A 26 -7.92 -3.10 0.02
N GLN A 27 -8.77 -4.04 -0.40
CA GLN A 27 -8.72 -5.42 0.09
C GLN A 27 -8.30 -6.33 -1.05
N TRP A 28 -7.20 -7.02 -0.85
CA TRP A 28 -6.62 -7.89 -1.86
C TRP A 28 -6.86 -9.35 -1.50
N ALA A 29 -7.34 -10.12 -2.46
CA ALA A 29 -7.58 -11.55 -2.27
C ALA A 29 -6.27 -12.30 -2.03
N PRO A 30 -6.33 -13.46 -1.34
CA PRO A 30 -5.15 -14.30 -1.15
C PRO A 30 -4.46 -14.62 -2.47
N LEU A 31 -3.14 -14.62 -2.44
CA LEU A 31 -2.26 -15.00 -3.54
C LEU A 31 -2.42 -14.18 -4.82
N THR A 32 -2.99 -12.99 -4.72
CA THR A 32 -3.09 -12.08 -5.86
C THR A 32 -1.70 -11.66 -6.33
N VAL A 33 -1.50 -11.62 -7.63
CA VAL A 33 -0.25 -11.16 -8.25
C VAL A 33 -0.60 -10.03 -9.22
N LEU A 34 0.05 -8.90 -9.05
CA LEU A 34 -0.03 -7.78 -10.00
C LEU A 34 1.31 -7.68 -10.70
N GLU A 35 1.30 -7.96 -12.01
CA GLU A 35 2.49 -7.82 -12.84
C GLU A 35 2.98 -6.37 -12.83
N THR A 36 4.21 -6.16 -13.24
CA THR A 36 4.79 -4.82 -13.30
C THR A 36 3.88 -3.87 -14.07
N HIS A 37 3.53 -2.78 -13.44
CA HIS A 37 2.67 -1.76 -14.01
C HIS A 37 3.10 -0.39 -13.52
N VAL A 38 2.53 0.64 -14.11
CA VAL A 38 2.83 2.02 -13.75
C VAL A 38 1.53 2.81 -13.75
N HIS A 39 1.44 3.78 -12.85
CA HIS A 39 0.35 4.75 -12.87
C HIS A 39 0.89 6.16 -12.68
N THR A 40 0.11 7.15 -13.10
CA THR A 40 0.55 8.55 -13.13
C THR A 40 0.49 9.23 -11.77
N PHE A 41 -0.29 8.68 -10.84
CA PHE A 41 -0.46 9.28 -9.51
C PHE A 41 0.58 8.75 -8.53
N ALA A 42 0.88 9.57 -7.52
CA ALA A 42 1.72 9.16 -6.40
C ALA A 42 0.88 8.41 -5.37
N VAL A 43 1.52 7.50 -4.65
CA VAL A 43 0.87 6.64 -3.64
C VAL A 43 1.59 6.74 -2.31
N LYS A 44 0.81 6.83 -1.24
CA LYS A 44 1.28 6.64 0.14
C LYS A 44 0.36 5.60 0.77
N ALA A 45 0.93 4.56 1.36
CA ALA A 45 0.15 3.43 1.84
C ALA A 45 0.67 2.84 3.14
N ILE A 46 -0.23 2.18 3.86
CA ILE A 46 0.11 1.39 5.05
C ILE A 46 -0.63 0.05 4.97
N VAL A 47 0.10 -1.03 5.21
CA VAL A 47 -0.50 -2.36 5.32
C VAL A 47 -1.09 -2.46 6.72
N VAL A 48 -2.37 -2.78 6.83
CA VAL A 48 -3.04 -2.89 8.15
C VAL A 48 -3.34 -4.32 8.53
N GLN A 49 -3.37 -5.23 7.56
CA GLN A 49 -3.61 -6.65 7.81
C GLN A 49 -3.00 -7.47 6.67
N GLY A 50 -2.48 -8.65 6.99
CA GLY A 50 -1.89 -9.55 6.01
C GLY A 50 -0.46 -9.16 5.65
N GLU A 51 0.00 -9.61 4.49
CA GLU A 51 1.33 -9.27 4.01
C GLU A 51 1.38 -9.17 2.50
N MET A 52 2.35 -8.41 2.02
CA MET A 52 2.57 -8.26 0.59
C MET A 52 4.06 -8.08 0.32
N TRP A 53 4.44 -8.26 -0.93
CA TRP A 53 5.79 -7.96 -1.43
C TRP A 53 5.67 -6.93 -2.52
N LEU A 54 6.40 -5.83 -2.36
CA LEU A 54 6.45 -4.74 -3.33
C LEU A 54 7.80 -4.81 -4.05
N THR A 55 7.77 -4.92 -5.37
CA THR A 55 8.98 -4.96 -6.20
C THR A 55 9.10 -3.68 -7.00
N VAL A 56 10.23 -2.99 -6.83
CA VAL A 56 10.58 -1.80 -7.62
C VAL A 56 11.98 -2.06 -8.19
N GLY A 57 12.07 -2.24 -9.51
CA GLY A 57 13.32 -2.65 -10.13
C GLY A 57 13.77 -4.00 -9.59
N ASP A 58 14.98 -4.06 -9.04
CA ASP A 58 15.53 -5.28 -8.45
C ASP A 58 15.27 -5.38 -6.95
N ASP A 59 14.60 -4.39 -6.36
CA ASP A 59 14.36 -4.32 -4.93
C ASP A 59 13.01 -4.94 -4.58
N VAL A 60 13.01 -6.00 -3.78
CA VAL A 60 11.80 -6.66 -3.31
C VAL A 60 11.65 -6.40 -1.81
N ARG A 61 10.58 -5.72 -1.43
CA ARG A 61 10.34 -5.38 -0.02
C ARG A 61 9.16 -6.17 0.53
N PRO A 62 9.39 -7.02 1.56
CA PRO A 62 8.28 -7.61 2.29
C PRO A 62 7.63 -6.55 3.19
N LEU A 63 6.31 -6.49 3.17
CA LEU A 63 5.54 -5.51 3.94
C LEU A 63 4.47 -6.25 4.73
N ARG A 64 4.42 -6.01 6.02
CA ARG A 64 3.46 -6.60 6.96
C ARG A 64 2.66 -5.52 7.64
N ALA A 65 1.74 -5.91 8.50
CA ALA A 65 0.92 -4.95 9.24
C ALA A 65 1.81 -3.89 9.91
N ALA A 66 1.42 -2.63 9.78
CA ALA A 66 2.09 -1.41 10.22
C ALA A 66 3.23 -0.94 9.30
N ASP A 67 3.65 -1.73 8.30
CA ASP A 67 4.66 -1.28 7.35
C ASP A 67 4.04 -0.32 6.33
N ARG A 68 4.83 0.68 5.95
CA ARG A 68 4.41 1.74 5.04
C ARG A 68 5.27 1.75 3.79
N PHE A 69 4.70 2.27 2.70
CA PHE A 69 5.49 2.55 1.50
C PHE A 69 4.95 3.77 0.79
N GLU A 70 5.81 4.38 -0.02
CA GLU A 70 5.44 5.48 -0.89
C GLU A 70 6.03 5.23 -2.27
N LEU A 71 5.29 5.62 -3.30
CA LEU A 71 5.74 5.56 -4.69
C LEU A 71 5.41 6.88 -5.35
N ALA A 72 6.40 7.46 -6.02
CA ALA A 72 6.16 8.61 -6.88
C ALA A 72 5.35 8.16 -8.10
N GLY A 73 4.72 9.10 -8.80
CA GLY A 73 4.06 8.79 -10.06
C GLY A 73 5.07 8.27 -11.08
N ASP A 74 4.59 7.46 -11.99
CA ASP A 74 5.36 6.89 -13.11
C ASP A 74 6.51 5.95 -12.70
N VAL A 75 6.49 5.41 -11.47
CA VAL A 75 7.47 4.41 -11.03
C VAL A 75 6.92 3.01 -11.33
N PRO A 76 7.56 2.23 -12.21
CA PRO A 76 7.13 0.86 -12.47
C PRO A 76 7.30 -0.01 -11.22
N HIS A 77 6.31 -0.81 -10.91
CA HIS A 77 6.34 -1.67 -9.74
C HIS A 77 5.43 -2.89 -9.93
N ALA A 78 5.73 -3.94 -9.17
CA ALA A 78 4.92 -5.16 -9.12
C ALA A 78 4.54 -5.43 -7.68
N GLU A 79 3.47 -6.18 -7.47
CA GLU A 79 2.97 -6.51 -6.14
C GLU A 79 2.52 -7.95 -6.11
N ARG A 80 2.72 -8.57 -4.96
CA ARG A 80 2.23 -9.93 -4.74
C ARG A 80 1.72 -10.01 -3.30
N TYR A 81 0.64 -10.72 -3.09
CA TYR A 81 -0.04 -10.79 -1.80
C TYR A 81 0.06 -12.18 -1.21
N GLY A 82 0.09 -12.26 0.12
CA GLY A 82 0.29 -13.51 0.84
C GLY A 82 -0.94 -14.42 0.87
N ALA A 83 -0.81 -15.56 1.55
CA ALA A 83 -1.83 -16.60 1.61
C ALA A 83 -3.14 -16.13 2.27
N GLU A 84 -3.11 -15.06 3.04
CA GLU A 84 -4.30 -14.49 3.69
C GLU A 84 -4.77 -13.21 3.01
N GLY A 85 -4.17 -12.83 1.89
CA GLY A 85 -4.44 -11.55 1.27
C GLY A 85 -3.89 -10.40 2.10
N ALA A 86 -4.41 -9.21 1.88
CA ALA A 86 -4.00 -8.03 2.67
C ALA A 86 -5.07 -6.95 2.60
N THR A 87 -5.13 -6.16 3.68
CA THR A 87 -5.87 -4.91 3.70
C THR A 87 -4.86 -3.78 3.75
N VAL A 88 -4.97 -2.84 2.83
CA VAL A 88 -4.05 -1.73 2.69
C VAL A 88 -4.84 -0.42 2.60
N TRP A 89 -4.45 0.56 3.41
CA TRP A 89 -4.99 1.90 3.28
C TRP A 89 -4.09 2.68 2.33
N VAL A 90 -4.69 3.33 1.34
CA VAL A 90 -3.97 3.94 0.23
C VAL A 90 -4.42 5.38 0.05
N ALA A 91 -3.45 6.28 -0.06
CA ALA A 91 -3.69 7.67 -0.44
C ALA A 91 -3.05 7.89 -1.81
N ARG A 92 -3.70 8.70 -2.66
CA ARG A 92 -3.24 8.99 -4.02
C ARG A 92 -3.34 10.48 -4.32
N ARG A 93 -2.46 10.94 -5.21
CA ARG A 93 -2.53 12.29 -5.76
C ARG A 93 -1.92 12.40 -7.15
#